data_ed2f399f5bf7bde0e7bc3063af62dc23
#
_entry.id   ed2f399f5bf7bde0e7bc3063af62dc23
#
_cell.length_a   1.000
_cell.length_b   1.000
_cell.length_c   1.000
_cell.angle_alpha   90.00
_cell.angle_beta   90.00
_cell.angle_gamma   90.00
#
_symmetry.space_group_name_H-M   'P 1'
#
loop_
_entity.id
_entity.type
_entity.pdbx_description
1 polymer ?
#
loop_
_entity_poly.entity_id
_entity_poly.type
_entity_poly.pdbx_seq_one_letter_code
_entity_poly.pdbx_strand_id
1 'polypeptide(L)'
;FVFEAMITNPGVNVTFLLVTVVAAFAILSFNLQGGLERVTKYMMVSLLILMMVLAIHGLTLSGAKEGLKFYLVPDFSKIDGSVVVSAMNQAFFTLSTGMGGMAIFGSYIGKDRSLMGESVHVIVLDTFVAVIAGVIMFCACFTYGLEVNAGPSLLFDTMATVFSHMPGGRWWGALFFLFMVFAAMSTVLGVCENILAMVRELTGWSRPKGCVVCAAGIFVLALTTAL
;
A
#
# COMPACT_ATOMS: atom_id res chain seq x y z
N PHE A 1 -22.37 -5.98 3.56
CA PHE A 1 -21.23 -5.25 4.13
C PHE A 1 -21.00 -3.95 3.34
N VAL A 2 -20.47 -2.88 4.00
CA VAL A 2 -20.27 -1.56 3.37
C VAL A 2 -19.32 -1.64 2.17
N PHE A 3 -18.30 -2.47 2.26
CA PHE A 3 -17.32 -2.69 1.20
C PHE A 3 -17.94 -3.29 -0.06
N GLU A 4 -18.74 -4.34 0.07
CA GLU A 4 -19.45 -4.94 -1.06
C GLU A 4 -20.44 -3.97 -1.70
N ALA A 5 -21.20 -3.23 -0.88
CA ALA A 5 -22.12 -2.21 -1.38
C ALA A 5 -21.41 -1.07 -2.12
N MET A 6 -20.18 -0.77 -1.73
CA MET A 6 -19.36 0.23 -2.41
C MET A 6 -18.83 -0.29 -3.75
N ILE A 7 -18.30 -1.50 -3.81
CA ILE A 7 -17.76 -2.10 -5.04
C ILE A 7 -18.85 -2.30 -6.10
N THR A 8 -20.06 -2.64 -5.68
CA THR A 8 -21.18 -2.85 -6.59
C THR A 8 -21.86 -1.56 -7.07
N ASN A 9 -21.45 -0.40 -6.57
CA ASN A 9 -22.02 0.89 -6.98
C ASN A 9 -21.07 1.66 -7.90
N PRO A 10 -21.28 1.63 -9.24
CA PRO A 10 -20.40 2.29 -10.20
C PRO A 10 -20.25 3.80 -9.96
N GLY A 11 -21.32 4.47 -9.53
CA GLY A 11 -21.29 5.92 -9.27
C GLY A 11 -20.35 6.28 -8.11
N VAL A 12 -20.33 5.47 -7.07
CA VAL A 12 -19.44 5.65 -5.91
C VAL A 12 -18.00 5.38 -6.34
N ASN A 13 -17.75 4.28 -7.06
CA ASN A 13 -16.42 3.93 -7.56
C ASN A 13 -15.83 5.01 -8.44
N VAL A 14 -16.59 5.51 -9.41
CA VAL A 14 -16.14 6.61 -10.32
C VAL A 14 -15.85 7.89 -9.55
N THR A 15 -16.66 8.22 -8.54
CA THR A 15 -16.44 9.42 -7.72
C THR A 15 -15.14 9.31 -6.92
N PHE A 16 -14.89 8.18 -6.24
CA PHE A 16 -13.65 7.97 -5.51
C PHE A 16 -12.44 7.88 -6.43
N LEU A 17 -12.57 7.25 -7.60
CA LEU A 17 -11.53 7.24 -8.62
C LEU A 17 -11.15 8.68 -9.03
N LEU A 18 -12.15 9.53 -9.34
CA LEU A 18 -11.92 10.92 -9.71
C LEU A 18 -11.20 11.68 -8.59
N VAL A 19 -11.67 11.55 -7.35
CA VAL A 19 -11.06 12.21 -6.18
C VAL A 19 -9.61 11.77 -6.02
N THR A 20 -9.32 10.47 -6.14
CA THR A 20 -7.98 9.91 -5.99
C THR A 20 -7.04 10.42 -7.08
N VAL A 21 -7.47 10.39 -8.34
CA VAL A 21 -6.66 10.85 -9.48
C VAL A 21 -6.39 12.36 -9.37
N VAL A 22 -7.41 13.16 -9.06
CA VAL A 22 -7.24 14.62 -8.89
C VAL A 22 -6.30 14.92 -7.72
N ALA A 23 -6.45 14.26 -6.58
CA ALA A 23 -5.58 14.45 -5.43
C ALA A 23 -4.13 14.07 -5.75
N ALA A 24 -3.90 12.91 -6.39
CA ALA A 24 -2.58 12.47 -6.78
C ALA A 24 -1.89 13.47 -7.71
N PHE A 25 -2.53 13.88 -8.79
CA PHE A 25 -1.94 14.83 -9.75
C PHE A 25 -1.86 16.26 -9.23
N ALA A 26 -2.72 16.67 -8.30
CA ALA A 26 -2.56 17.92 -7.57
C ALA A 26 -1.25 17.92 -6.76
N ILE A 27 -0.97 16.86 -6.02
CA ILE A 27 0.30 16.70 -5.27
C ILE A 27 1.49 16.67 -6.24
N LEU A 28 1.40 15.91 -7.32
CA LEU A 28 2.46 15.77 -8.33
C LEU A 28 2.69 17.05 -9.15
N SER A 29 1.74 17.96 -9.22
CA SER A 29 1.91 19.25 -9.92
C SER A 29 2.91 20.17 -9.22
N PHE A 30 3.08 20.00 -7.90
CA PHE A 30 4.14 20.69 -7.17
C PHE A 30 5.50 20.08 -7.50
N ASN A 31 6.58 20.87 -7.31
CA ASN A 31 7.95 20.40 -7.59
C ASN A 31 8.28 19.16 -6.75
N LEU A 32 8.98 18.20 -7.38
CA LEU A 32 9.33 16.90 -6.80
C LEU A 32 9.94 17.01 -5.40
N GLN A 33 10.95 17.88 -5.24
CA GLN A 33 11.66 18.09 -3.97
C GLN A 33 10.86 18.86 -2.92
N GLY A 34 9.92 19.71 -3.32
CA GLY A 34 9.15 20.55 -2.39
C GLY A 34 7.81 19.97 -1.97
N GLY A 35 7.18 19.19 -2.81
CA GLY A 35 5.83 18.66 -2.61
C GLY A 35 5.78 17.16 -2.34
N LEU A 36 6.13 16.36 -3.34
CA LEU A 36 6.01 14.90 -3.27
C LEU A 36 6.87 14.31 -2.14
N GLU A 37 8.17 14.63 -2.11
CA GLU A 37 9.10 14.08 -1.11
C GLU A 37 8.67 14.42 0.31
N ARG A 38 8.28 15.67 0.56
CA ARG A 38 7.84 16.11 1.90
C ARG A 38 6.57 15.42 2.34
N VAL A 39 5.54 15.39 1.47
CA VAL A 39 4.25 14.73 1.77
C VAL A 39 4.46 13.25 2.01
N THR A 40 5.16 12.55 1.11
CA THR A 40 5.43 11.11 1.23
C THR A 40 6.23 10.80 2.49
N LYS A 41 7.24 11.61 2.83
CA LYS A 41 8.04 11.41 4.05
C LYS A 41 7.18 11.46 5.32
N TYR A 42 6.32 12.48 5.47
CA TYR A 42 5.44 12.57 6.65
C TYR A 42 4.41 11.46 6.67
N MET A 43 3.85 11.11 5.52
CA MET A 43 2.91 9.99 5.41
C MET A 43 3.58 8.67 5.84
N MET A 44 4.77 8.37 5.35
CA MET A 44 5.49 7.12 5.67
C MET A 44 5.93 7.04 7.12
N VAL A 45 6.39 8.15 7.72
CA VAL A 45 6.75 8.17 9.14
C VAL A 45 5.52 7.97 10.02
N SER A 46 4.42 8.65 9.71
CA SER A 46 3.15 8.47 10.43
C SER A 46 2.63 7.04 10.32
N LEU A 47 2.76 6.45 9.13
CA LEU A 47 2.43 5.07 8.84
C LEU A 47 3.24 4.09 9.71
N LEU A 48 4.55 4.24 9.77
CA LEU A 48 5.41 3.38 10.59
C LEU A 48 5.07 3.49 12.08
N ILE A 49 4.87 4.70 12.59
CA ILE A 49 4.47 4.90 14.00
C ILE A 49 3.15 4.21 14.28
N LEU A 50 2.16 4.39 13.41
CA LEU A 50 0.84 3.82 13.58
C LEU A 50 0.86 2.28 13.51
N MET A 51 1.64 1.71 12.57
CA MET A 51 1.86 0.27 12.50
C MET A 51 2.48 -0.28 13.79
N MET A 52 3.49 0.39 14.32
CA MET A 52 4.12 -0.03 15.58
C MET A 52 3.11 -0.01 16.74
N VAL A 53 2.29 1.03 16.85
CA VAL A 53 1.24 1.12 17.87
C VAL A 53 0.23 -0.02 17.72
N LEU A 54 -0.25 -0.29 16.50
CA LEU A 54 -1.18 -1.39 16.22
C LEU A 54 -0.55 -2.77 16.46
N ALA A 55 0.74 -2.95 16.12
CA ALA A 55 1.45 -4.21 16.38
C ALA A 55 1.61 -4.47 17.87
N ILE A 56 2.02 -3.47 18.65
CA ILE A 56 2.13 -3.58 20.12
C ILE A 56 0.76 -3.92 20.70
N HIS A 57 -0.29 -3.23 20.27
CA HIS A 57 -1.65 -3.54 20.69
C HIS A 57 -2.05 -4.98 20.30
N GLY A 58 -1.78 -5.40 19.06
CA GLY A 58 -2.06 -6.76 18.58
C GLY A 58 -1.39 -7.83 19.43
N LEU A 59 -0.15 -7.58 19.88
CA LEU A 59 0.59 -8.51 20.76
C LEU A 59 -0.01 -8.63 22.17
N THR A 60 -0.80 -7.68 22.61
CA THR A 60 -1.50 -7.75 23.91
C THR A 60 -2.80 -8.53 23.87
N LEU A 61 -3.28 -8.91 22.68
CA LEU A 61 -4.52 -9.66 22.50
C LEU A 61 -4.38 -11.12 22.96
N SER A 62 -5.48 -11.71 23.40
CA SER A 62 -5.52 -13.08 23.96
C SER A 62 -5.09 -14.17 22.97
N GLY A 63 -5.41 -14.02 21.68
CA GLY A 63 -5.03 -14.93 20.59
C GLY A 63 -3.67 -14.63 19.96
N ALA A 64 -2.92 -13.63 20.45
CA ALA A 64 -1.66 -13.22 19.85
C ALA A 64 -0.65 -14.34 19.71
N LYS A 65 -0.54 -15.20 20.73
CA LYS A 65 0.40 -16.33 20.73
C LYS A 65 0.11 -17.34 19.61
N GLU A 66 -1.16 -17.65 19.39
CA GLU A 66 -1.60 -18.58 18.36
C GLU A 66 -1.42 -17.96 16.96
N GLY A 67 -1.80 -16.68 16.79
CA GLY A 67 -1.60 -15.92 15.57
C GLY A 67 -0.11 -15.82 15.18
N LEU A 68 0.76 -15.50 16.13
CA LEU A 68 2.22 -15.48 15.90
C LEU A 68 2.78 -16.86 15.54
N LYS A 69 2.32 -17.91 16.22
CA LYS A 69 2.74 -19.28 15.90
C LYS A 69 2.34 -19.65 14.48
N PHE A 70 1.11 -19.35 14.09
CA PHE A 70 0.63 -19.59 12.73
C PHE A 70 1.46 -18.84 11.68
N TYR A 71 1.78 -17.58 11.95
CA TYR A 71 2.44 -16.71 10.98
C TYR A 71 3.95 -16.95 10.88
N LEU A 72 4.64 -17.13 12.00
CA LEU A 72 6.10 -17.15 12.04
C LEU A 72 6.71 -18.56 12.05
N VAL A 73 5.91 -19.60 12.37
CA VAL A 73 6.42 -20.98 12.37
C VAL A 73 6.17 -21.62 11.01
N PRO A 74 7.24 -21.86 10.22
CA PRO A 74 7.09 -22.41 8.88
C PRO A 74 6.69 -23.90 8.94
N ASP A 75 5.72 -24.27 8.10
CA ASP A 75 5.36 -25.65 7.84
C ASP A 75 5.99 -26.11 6.51
N PHE A 76 7.18 -26.69 6.62
CA PHE A 76 7.94 -27.13 5.44
C PHE A 76 7.24 -28.25 4.64
N SER A 77 6.26 -28.94 5.23
CA SER A 77 5.50 -29.97 4.53
C SER A 77 4.59 -29.43 3.42
N LYS A 78 4.26 -28.15 3.51
CA LYS A 78 3.37 -27.44 2.56
C LYS A 78 4.14 -26.65 1.49
N ILE A 79 5.48 -26.65 1.52
CA ILE A 79 6.30 -25.94 0.55
C ILE A 79 6.46 -26.82 -0.69
N ASP A 80 5.77 -26.45 -1.75
CA ASP A 80 5.91 -27.04 -3.08
C ASP A 80 6.39 -25.99 -4.10
N GLY A 81 6.57 -26.41 -5.35
CA GLY A 81 7.00 -25.51 -6.42
C GLY A 81 6.03 -24.34 -6.66
N SER A 82 4.74 -24.54 -6.41
CA SER A 82 3.73 -23.50 -6.61
C SER A 82 3.85 -22.38 -5.54
N VAL A 83 4.15 -22.77 -4.31
CA VAL A 83 4.38 -21.82 -3.20
C VAL A 83 5.63 -20.97 -3.48
N VAL A 84 6.70 -21.58 -3.98
CA VAL A 84 7.92 -20.84 -4.35
C VAL A 84 7.64 -19.82 -5.47
N VAL A 85 6.92 -20.24 -6.52
CA VAL A 85 6.56 -19.33 -7.62
C VAL A 85 5.64 -18.19 -7.12
N SER A 86 4.69 -18.49 -6.26
CA SER A 86 3.80 -17.48 -5.67
C SER A 86 4.57 -16.47 -4.82
N ALA A 87 5.53 -16.95 -4.01
CA ALA A 87 6.39 -16.08 -3.21
C ALA A 87 7.28 -15.19 -4.09
N MET A 88 7.85 -15.74 -5.17
CA MET A 88 8.61 -14.96 -6.13
C MET A 88 7.75 -13.88 -6.79
N ASN A 89 6.56 -14.23 -7.27
CA ASN A 89 5.63 -13.27 -7.87
C ASN A 89 5.27 -12.16 -6.89
N GLN A 90 5.02 -12.48 -5.64
CA GLN A 90 4.75 -11.49 -4.61
C GLN A 90 5.96 -10.57 -4.38
N ALA A 91 7.17 -11.10 -4.32
CA ALA A 91 8.39 -10.30 -4.16
C ALA A 91 8.61 -9.35 -5.36
N PHE A 92 8.41 -9.81 -6.59
CA PHE A 92 8.46 -8.96 -7.79
C PHE A 92 7.41 -7.85 -7.76
N PHE A 93 6.20 -8.18 -7.33
CA PHE A 93 5.11 -7.21 -7.26
C PHE A 93 5.36 -6.14 -6.19
N THR A 94 5.71 -6.52 -4.96
CA THR A 94 5.90 -5.58 -3.85
C THR A 94 7.09 -4.63 -4.07
N LEU A 95 8.17 -5.14 -4.67
CA LEU A 95 9.34 -4.33 -5.03
C LEU A 95 9.17 -3.57 -6.36
N SER A 96 8.00 -3.67 -7.00
CA SER A 96 7.72 -3.02 -8.29
C SER A 96 8.76 -3.35 -9.38
N THR A 97 9.33 -4.56 -9.33
CA THR A 97 10.36 -5.01 -10.28
C THR A 97 9.73 -5.21 -11.66
N GLY A 98 10.32 -4.63 -12.68
CA GLY A 98 9.81 -4.71 -14.06
C GLY A 98 8.79 -3.64 -14.46
N MET A 99 8.26 -2.84 -13.54
CA MET A 99 7.34 -1.73 -13.84
C MET A 99 8.05 -0.41 -14.21
N GLY A 100 9.39 -0.39 -14.21
CA GLY A 100 10.17 0.82 -14.51
C GLY A 100 10.24 1.85 -13.38
N GLY A 101 9.40 1.74 -12.35
CA GLY A 101 9.34 2.68 -11.23
C GLY A 101 10.67 2.83 -10.50
N MET A 102 11.33 1.70 -10.22
CA MET A 102 12.64 1.72 -9.57
C MET A 102 13.74 2.35 -10.42
N ALA A 103 13.66 2.26 -11.76
CA ALA A 103 14.60 2.94 -12.66
C ALA A 103 14.44 4.47 -12.57
N ILE A 104 13.19 4.96 -12.53
CA ILE A 104 12.90 6.40 -12.40
C ILE A 104 13.32 6.91 -11.03
N PHE A 105 12.93 6.24 -9.94
CA PHE A 105 13.37 6.63 -8.60
C PHE A 105 14.89 6.54 -8.46
N GLY A 106 15.53 5.54 -9.05
CA GLY A 106 16.99 5.42 -9.12
C GLY A 106 17.66 6.59 -9.83
N SER A 107 17.02 7.17 -10.85
CA SER A 107 17.54 8.34 -11.56
C SER A 107 17.53 9.64 -10.71
N TYR A 108 16.73 9.68 -9.66
CA TYR A 108 16.67 10.81 -8.72
C TYR A 108 17.69 10.71 -7.57
N ILE A 109 18.33 9.56 -7.41
CA ILE A 109 19.37 9.35 -6.39
C ILE A 109 20.63 10.14 -6.76
N GLY A 110 21.12 10.95 -5.82
CA GLY A 110 22.35 11.72 -6.00
C GLY A 110 23.58 10.81 -6.17
N LYS A 111 24.60 11.31 -6.88
CA LYS A 111 25.84 10.58 -7.14
C LYS A 111 26.67 10.24 -5.90
N ASP A 112 26.34 10.85 -4.78
CA ASP A 112 26.94 10.62 -3.46
C ASP A 112 26.40 9.36 -2.76
N ARG A 113 25.34 8.73 -3.31
CA ARG A 113 24.71 7.54 -2.73
C ARG A 113 24.95 6.29 -3.59
N SER A 114 25.10 5.16 -2.91
CA SER A 114 25.23 3.85 -3.56
C SER A 114 23.87 3.26 -3.91
N LEU A 115 23.63 2.95 -5.18
CA LEU A 115 22.39 2.27 -5.61
C LEU A 115 22.20 0.92 -4.92
N MET A 116 23.27 0.18 -4.69
CA MET A 116 23.22 -1.10 -3.96
C MET A 116 22.78 -0.89 -2.50
N GLY A 117 23.32 0.13 -1.84
CA GLY A 117 22.95 0.46 -0.46
C GLY A 117 21.48 0.86 -0.34
N GLU A 118 20.99 1.69 -1.25
CA GLU A 118 19.57 2.08 -1.26
C GLU A 118 18.65 0.89 -1.58
N SER A 119 19.04 0.00 -2.50
CA SER A 119 18.29 -1.21 -2.79
C SER A 119 18.16 -2.14 -1.58
N VAL A 120 19.23 -2.33 -0.81
CA VAL A 120 19.19 -3.10 0.44
C VAL A 120 18.28 -2.46 1.46
N HIS A 121 18.34 -1.13 1.63
CA HIS A 121 17.42 -0.41 2.53
C HIS A 121 15.96 -0.60 2.15
N VAL A 122 15.64 -0.52 0.84
CA VAL A 122 14.27 -0.75 0.34
C VAL A 122 13.80 -2.16 0.70
N ILE A 123 14.59 -3.20 0.40
CA ILE A 123 14.23 -4.60 0.68
C ILE A 123 14.02 -4.82 2.19
N VAL A 124 14.92 -4.30 3.03
CA VAL A 124 14.82 -4.46 4.48
C VAL A 124 13.57 -3.77 5.03
N LEU A 125 13.30 -2.53 4.60
CA LEU A 125 12.11 -1.79 5.05
C LEU A 125 10.81 -2.43 4.55
N ASP A 126 10.76 -2.86 3.30
CA ASP A 126 9.60 -3.55 2.72
C ASP A 126 9.28 -4.82 3.49
N THR A 127 10.30 -5.67 3.71
CA THR A 127 10.16 -6.90 4.51
C THR A 127 9.73 -6.61 5.94
N PHE A 128 10.30 -5.59 6.57
CA PHE A 128 9.94 -5.19 7.94
C PHE A 128 8.47 -4.78 8.04
N VAL A 129 8.01 -3.93 7.12
CA VAL A 129 6.61 -3.49 7.06
C VAL A 129 5.68 -4.68 6.82
N ALA A 130 6.02 -5.58 5.89
CA ALA A 130 5.22 -6.77 5.59
C ALA A 130 5.09 -7.69 6.81
N VAL A 131 6.20 -7.94 7.53
CA VAL A 131 6.19 -8.79 8.73
C VAL A 131 5.33 -8.15 9.83
N ILE A 132 5.45 -6.85 10.09
CA ILE A 132 4.63 -6.17 11.10
C ILE A 132 3.15 -6.17 10.71
N ALA A 133 2.82 -5.94 9.44
CA ALA A 133 1.45 -6.01 8.97
C ALA A 133 0.85 -7.40 9.21
N GLY A 134 1.60 -8.46 8.92
CA GLY A 134 1.19 -9.84 9.22
C GLY A 134 0.95 -10.06 10.72
N VAL A 135 1.83 -9.57 11.59
CA VAL A 135 1.63 -9.66 13.04
C VAL A 135 0.30 -9.01 13.46
N ILE A 136 0.01 -7.80 12.97
CA ILE A 136 -1.24 -7.10 13.28
C ILE A 136 -2.45 -7.94 12.84
N MET A 137 -2.43 -8.43 11.60
CA MET A 137 -3.56 -9.13 11.00
C MET A 137 -3.81 -10.49 11.67
N PHE A 138 -2.78 -11.33 11.78
CA PHE A 138 -2.94 -12.69 12.31
C PHE A 138 -3.26 -12.70 13.81
N CYS A 139 -2.63 -11.86 14.62
CA CYS A 139 -2.99 -11.73 16.03
C CYS A 139 -4.46 -11.34 16.21
N ALA A 140 -4.96 -10.42 15.40
CA ALA A 140 -6.35 -10.00 15.45
C ALA A 140 -7.31 -11.12 14.99
N CYS A 141 -7.07 -11.77 13.85
CA CYS A 141 -7.90 -12.86 13.34
C CYS A 141 -8.03 -14.01 14.35
N PHE A 142 -6.91 -14.47 14.92
CA PHE A 142 -6.93 -15.56 15.89
C PHE A 142 -7.59 -15.19 17.22
N THR A 143 -7.49 -13.92 17.64
CA THR A 143 -8.17 -13.44 18.85
C THR A 143 -9.69 -13.47 18.73
N TYR A 144 -10.19 -13.10 17.55
CA TYR A 144 -11.63 -12.99 17.30
C TYR A 144 -12.23 -14.20 16.57
N GLY A 145 -11.45 -15.26 16.34
CA GLY A 145 -11.90 -16.50 15.72
C GLY A 145 -12.37 -16.32 14.26
N LEU A 146 -11.77 -15.36 13.56
CA LEU A 146 -12.12 -15.07 12.17
C LEU A 146 -11.26 -15.90 11.21
N GLU A 147 -11.85 -16.33 10.11
CA GLU A 147 -11.12 -17.03 9.06
C GLU A 147 -10.04 -16.14 8.45
N VAL A 148 -8.87 -16.73 8.27
CA VAL A 148 -7.74 -16.08 7.61
C VAL A 148 -7.94 -16.18 6.10
N ASN A 149 -8.71 -15.24 5.55
CA ASN A 149 -8.89 -15.11 4.11
C ASN A 149 -7.70 -14.41 3.47
N ALA A 150 -7.62 -14.42 2.16
CA ALA A 150 -6.60 -13.72 1.39
C ALA A 150 -7.24 -12.56 0.58
N GLY A 151 -6.43 -11.56 0.25
CA GLY A 151 -6.84 -10.47 -0.60
C GLY A 151 -7.59 -9.33 0.09
N PRO A 152 -8.33 -8.50 -0.67
CA PRO A 152 -8.99 -7.30 -0.14
C PRO A 152 -10.01 -7.56 0.96
N SER A 153 -10.70 -8.71 0.94
CA SER A 153 -11.68 -9.07 1.97
C SER A 153 -11.06 -9.18 3.36
N LEU A 154 -9.80 -9.62 3.47
CA LEU A 154 -9.08 -9.64 4.74
C LEU A 154 -8.94 -8.24 5.33
N LEU A 155 -8.65 -7.25 4.49
CA LEU A 155 -8.43 -5.87 4.93
C LEU A 155 -9.74 -5.15 5.25
N PHE A 156 -10.75 -5.29 4.42
CA PHE A 156 -11.95 -4.45 4.51
C PHE A 156 -13.10 -5.11 5.27
N ASP A 157 -13.28 -6.42 5.16
CA ASP A 157 -14.37 -7.14 5.84
C ASP A 157 -13.91 -7.74 7.16
N THR A 158 -12.80 -8.51 7.14
CA THR A 158 -12.31 -9.18 8.35
C THR A 158 -11.85 -8.18 9.39
N MET A 159 -11.02 -7.19 9.00
CA MET A 159 -10.53 -6.19 9.95
C MET A 159 -11.62 -5.24 10.43
N ALA A 160 -12.60 -4.87 9.60
CA ALA A 160 -13.75 -4.11 10.05
C ALA A 160 -14.55 -4.88 11.11
N THR A 161 -14.71 -6.19 10.94
CA THR A 161 -15.37 -7.08 11.92
C THR A 161 -14.56 -7.17 13.20
N VAL A 162 -13.23 -7.32 13.13
CA VAL A 162 -12.33 -7.28 14.30
C VAL A 162 -12.56 -6.00 15.11
N PHE A 163 -12.50 -4.84 14.46
CA PHE A 163 -12.68 -3.56 15.15
C PHE A 163 -14.09 -3.39 15.73
N SER A 164 -15.13 -3.98 15.14
CA SER A 164 -16.49 -3.92 15.69
C SER A 164 -16.63 -4.65 17.03
N HIS A 165 -15.80 -5.66 17.30
CA HIS A 165 -15.83 -6.46 18.52
C HIS A 165 -14.78 -6.01 19.56
N MET A 166 -13.86 -5.11 19.20
CA MET A 166 -12.80 -4.61 20.08
C MET A 166 -13.27 -3.50 21.03
N PRO A 167 -12.82 -3.47 22.29
CA PRO A 167 -12.94 -2.29 23.13
C PRO A 167 -12.21 -1.09 22.49
N GLY A 168 -12.93 0.02 22.26
CA GLY A 168 -12.37 1.18 21.56
C GLY A 168 -12.15 0.98 20.05
N GLY A 169 -12.73 -0.05 19.45
CA GLY A 169 -12.53 -0.44 18.06
C GLY A 169 -12.84 0.66 17.05
N ARG A 170 -13.74 1.61 17.39
CA ARG A 170 -13.98 2.78 16.54
C ARG A 170 -12.71 3.62 16.33
N TRP A 171 -11.91 3.84 17.38
CA TRP A 171 -10.65 4.59 17.30
C TRP A 171 -9.56 3.78 16.58
N TRP A 172 -9.42 2.51 16.95
CA TRP A 172 -8.43 1.61 16.33
C TRP A 172 -8.74 1.38 14.85
N GLY A 173 -10.00 1.19 14.50
CA GLY A 173 -10.45 1.06 13.12
C GLY A 173 -10.21 2.33 12.31
N ALA A 174 -10.54 3.50 12.86
CA ALA A 174 -10.28 4.78 12.19
C ALA A 174 -8.78 4.99 11.92
N LEU A 175 -7.93 4.68 12.89
CA LEU A 175 -6.47 4.74 12.73
C LEU A 175 -5.97 3.74 11.69
N PHE A 176 -6.47 2.51 11.69
CA PHE A 176 -6.10 1.47 10.72
C PHE A 176 -6.47 1.88 9.28
N PHE A 177 -7.70 2.34 9.06
CA PHE A 177 -8.12 2.76 7.73
C PHE A 177 -7.44 4.05 7.26
N LEU A 178 -7.14 4.98 8.17
CA LEU A 178 -6.29 6.14 7.86
C LEU A 178 -4.89 5.71 7.40
N PHE A 179 -4.30 4.74 8.08
CA PHE A 179 -3.06 4.09 7.69
C PHE A 179 -3.14 3.50 6.28
N MET A 180 -4.22 2.76 5.98
CA MET A 180 -4.44 2.17 4.67
C MET A 180 -4.54 3.22 3.56
N VAL A 181 -5.20 4.35 3.83
CA VAL A 181 -5.27 5.48 2.89
C VAL A 181 -3.88 6.05 2.62
N PHE A 182 -3.04 6.22 3.64
CA PHE A 182 -1.67 6.71 3.46
C PHE A 182 -0.80 5.72 2.65
N ALA A 183 -0.90 4.44 2.96
CA ALA A 183 -0.19 3.39 2.23
C ALA A 183 -0.60 3.35 0.75
N ALA A 184 -1.90 3.31 0.47
CA ALA A 184 -2.44 3.31 -0.88
C ALA A 184 -2.05 4.57 -1.65
N MET A 185 -2.18 5.75 -1.02
CA MET A 185 -1.88 7.02 -1.66
C MET A 185 -0.39 7.15 -2.01
N SER A 186 0.52 6.68 -1.16
CA SER A 186 1.96 6.68 -1.47
C SER A 186 2.28 5.83 -2.70
N THR A 187 1.64 4.67 -2.84
CA THR A 187 1.78 3.79 -4.02
C THR A 187 1.22 4.45 -5.28
N VAL A 188 0.02 5.04 -5.19
CA VAL A 188 -0.59 5.77 -6.33
C VAL A 188 0.30 6.92 -6.80
N LEU A 189 0.85 7.71 -5.86
CA LEU A 189 1.78 8.79 -6.19
C LEU A 189 3.02 8.27 -6.91
N GLY A 190 3.61 7.15 -6.46
CA GLY A 190 4.76 6.53 -7.11
C GLY A 190 4.47 6.08 -8.54
N VAL A 191 3.36 5.40 -8.76
CA VAL A 191 2.95 4.93 -10.10
C VAL A 191 2.64 6.11 -11.03
N CYS A 192 1.90 7.10 -10.54
CA CYS A 192 1.56 8.30 -11.33
C CYS A 192 2.81 9.12 -11.68
N GLU A 193 3.78 9.26 -10.77
CA GLU A 193 5.06 9.93 -11.07
C GLU A 193 5.86 9.18 -12.14
N ASN A 194 5.87 7.83 -12.08
CA ASN A 194 6.52 7.00 -13.09
C ASN A 194 5.95 7.29 -14.50
N ILE A 195 4.63 7.27 -14.63
CA ILE A 195 3.94 7.57 -15.91
C ILE A 195 4.22 9.00 -16.34
N LEU A 196 4.11 9.96 -15.42
CA LEU A 196 4.35 11.38 -15.70
C LEU A 196 5.79 11.64 -16.15
N ALA A 197 6.77 11.03 -15.50
CA ALA A 197 8.18 11.16 -15.87
C ALA A 197 8.44 10.63 -17.29
N MET A 198 7.93 9.44 -17.60
CA MET A 198 8.04 8.84 -18.94
C MET A 198 7.39 9.74 -20.02
N VAL A 199 6.16 10.21 -19.79
CA VAL A 199 5.46 11.07 -20.76
C VAL A 199 6.21 12.38 -20.97
N ARG A 200 6.75 12.98 -19.91
CA ARG A 200 7.53 14.23 -20.01
C ARG A 200 8.86 14.03 -20.76
N GLU A 201 9.52 12.92 -20.56
CA GLU A 201 10.75 12.59 -21.26
C GLU A 201 10.51 12.42 -22.76
N LEU A 202 9.44 11.74 -23.14
CA LEU A 202 9.09 11.49 -24.54
C LEU A 202 8.56 12.74 -25.26
N THR A 203 7.84 13.62 -24.56
CA THR A 203 7.13 14.75 -25.19
C THR A 203 7.78 16.09 -24.97
N GLY A 204 8.69 16.22 -23.99
CA GLY A 204 9.26 17.50 -23.58
C GLY A 204 8.27 18.46 -22.89
N TRP A 205 7.10 17.99 -22.48
CA TRP A 205 6.07 18.85 -21.89
C TRP A 205 6.47 19.37 -20.50
N SER A 206 5.97 20.57 -20.18
CA SER A 206 6.08 21.10 -18.82
C SER A 206 5.32 20.23 -17.82
N ARG A 207 5.78 20.20 -16.56
CA ARG A 207 5.18 19.36 -15.50
C ARG A 207 3.66 19.58 -15.35
N PRO A 208 3.13 20.82 -15.28
CA PRO A 208 1.68 21.02 -15.14
C PRO A 208 0.88 20.46 -16.31
N LYS A 209 1.37 20.67 -17.57
CA LYS A 209 0.73 20.14 -18.76
C LYS A 209 0.72 18.61 -18.77
N GLY A 210 1.86 17.99 -18.42
CA GLY A 210 1.97 16.54 -18.28
C GLY A 210 1.00 16.00 -17.24
N CYS A 211 0.89 16.64 -16.08
CA CYS A 211 -0.04 16.23 -15.00
C CYS A 211 -1.50 16.21 -15.49
N VAL A 212 -1.96 17.26 -16.16
CA VAL A 212 -3.35 17.34 -16.66
C VAL A 212 -3.64 16.23 -17.67
N VAL A 213 -2.74 16.04 -18.63
CA VAL A 213 -2.94 15.03 -19.69
C VAL A 213 -2.86 13.60 -19.11
N CYS A 214 -1.89 13.33 -18.24
CA CYS A 214 -1.78 12.02 -17.58
C CYS A 214 -2.98 11.76 -16.67
N ALA A 215 -3.45 12.75 -15.92
CA ALA A 215 -4.65 12.61 -15.09
C ALA A 215 -5.88 12.24 -15.92
N ALA A 216 -6.12 12.94 -17.02
CA ALA A 216 -7.22 12.65 -17.94
C ALA A 216 -7.09 11.24 -18.55
N GLY A 217 -5.88 10.87 -19.02
CA GLY A 217 -5.62 9.56 -19.61
C GLY A 217 -5.82 8.41 -18.59
N ILE A 218 -5.26 8.52 -17.40
CA ILE A 218 -5.42 7.52 -16.34
C ILE A 218 -6.87 7.41 -15.91
N PHE A 219 -7.58 8.53 -15.76
CA PHE A 219 -8.99 8.52 -15.41
C PHE A 219 -9.83 7.78 -16.46
N VAL A 220 -9.65 8.07 -17.75
CA VAL A 220 -10.38 7.40 -18.83
C VAL A 220 -10.07 5.90 -18.88
N LEU A 221 -8.79 5.51 -18.74
CA LEU A 221 -8.41 4.10 -18.74
C LEU A 221 -8.95 3.35 -17.50
N ALA A 222 -8.93 3.98 -16.35
CA ALA A 222 -9.43 3.39 -15.11
C ALA A 222 -10.95 3.31 -15.02
N LEU A 223 -11.70 4.09 -15.83
CA LEU A 223 -13.16 3.97 -15.93
C LEU A 223 -13.60 2.56 -16.33
N THR A 224 -12.81 1.87 -17.16
CA THR A 224 -13.13 0.50 -17.60
C THR A 224 -13.10 -0.54 -16.46
N THR A 225 -12.43 -0.20 -15.36
CA THR A 225 -12.35 -1.06 -14.16
C THR A 225 -13.26 -0.58 -13.03
N ALA A 226 -13.78 0.64 -13.12
CA ALA A 226 -14.65 1.25 -12.12
C ALA A 226 -16.16 1.08 -12.45
N LEU A 227 -16.48 0.73 -13.69
CA LEU A 227 -17.84 0.45 -14.20
C LEU A 227 -18.12 -1.03 -14.21
#